data_4c97697adece5b5bc9c861567026af70
#
_entry.id   4c97697adece5b5bc9c861567026af70
#
_cell.length_a   1.000
_cell.length_b   1.000
_cell.length_c   1.000
_cell.angle_alpha   90.00
_cell.angle_beta   90.00
_cell.angle_gamma   90.00
#
_symmetry.space_group_name_H-M   'P 1'
#
loop_
_entity.id
_entity.type
_entity.pdbx_description
1 polymer ?
#
loop_
_entity_poly.entity_id
_entity_poly.type
_entity_poly.pdbx_seq_one_letter_code
_entity_poly.pdbx_strand_id
1 'polypeptide(L)'
;SGAGQVIYTATAYDNADVSGGVTFSLVDDLNGALAINAETGEVSLTASPDFEDKNQYSFTVVATDAAGNSSEPQSVTLNIDNLDDTKPVITSGDTAVAINENTGADQVIYKVTADDSADVSRGVSFSLVDDLQGAISIDSDSGEVTLNAQPNFENQSQYSFVVVATDRDGNVSDEQPVTLNINNLDEQAATITSDDTAAAIDENSGAGQVVYTATAV
;
A
#
# COMPACT_ATOMS: atom_id res chain seq x y z
N SER A 1 -6.35 12.55 -18.53
CA SER A 1 -6.65 12.97 -19.91
C SER A 1 -6.81 11.72 -20.78
N GLY A 2 -7.80 11.72 -21.68
CA GLY A 2 -8.13 10.54 -22.50
C GLY A 2 -7.66 10.65 -23.95
N ALA A 3 -7.81 9.55 -24.69
CA ALA A 3 -7.62 9.51 -26.14
C ALA A 3 -8.51 10.56 -26.84
N GLY A 4 -8.00 11.18 -27.90
CA GLY A 4 -8.71 12.21 -28.66
C GLY A 4 -8.69 13.61 -28.06
N GLN A 5 -7.98 13.83 -26.94
CA GLN A 5 -7.82 15.16 -26.37
C GLN A 5 -6.96 16.02 -27.29
N VAL A 6 -7.46 17.23 -27.64
CA VAL A 6 -6.68 18.24 -28.36
C VAL A 6 -5.59 18.79 -27.42
N ILE A 7 -4.35 18.66 -27.86
CA ILE A 7 -3.15 19.04 -27.09
C ILE A 7 -2.46 20.28 -27.65
N TYR A 8 -2.73 20.63 -28.92
CA TYR A 8 -2.15 21.76 -29.60
C TYR A 8 -3.06 22.17 -30.76
N THR A 9 -3.10 23.45 -31.09
CA THR A 9 -3.79 23.95 -32.28
C THR A 9 -2.81 24.81 -33.09
N ALA A 10 -2.47 24.37 -34.29
CA ALA A 10 -1.64 25.12 -35.21
C ALA A 10 -2.46 26.26 -35.83
N THR A 11 -1.83 27.41 -36.00
CA THR A 11 -2.40 28.56 -36.72
C THR A 11 -1.42 29.06 -37.78
N ALA A 12 -1.92 29.48 -38.94
CA ALA A 12 -1.12 30.03 -40.01
C ALA A 12 -1.84 31.17 -40.69
N TYR A 13 -1.07 32.08 -41.30
CA TYR A 13 -1.56 33.17 -42.14
C TYR A 13 -1.03 33.03 -43.52
N ASP A 14 -1.90 33.22 -44.50
CA ASP A 14 -1.59 33.19 -45.93
C ASP A 14 -2.27 34.39 -46.62
N ASN A 15 -1.82 35.60 -46.31
CA ASN A 15 -2.41 36.85 -46.78
C ASN A 15 -1.45 37.73 -47.58
N ALA A 16 -0.28 37.21 -47.94
CA ALA A 16 0.75 37.96 -48.63
C ALA A 16 0.50 38.09 -50.15
N ASP A 17 -0.30 37.20 -50.72
CA ASP A 17 -0.65 37.17 -52.15
C ASP A 17 -2.09 36.64 -52.33
N VAL A 18 -2.37 35.67 -53.15
CA VAL A 18 -3.69 35.06 -53.37
C VAL A 18 -3.93 33.97 -52.36
N SER A 19 -4.67 34.28 -51.26
CA SER A 19 -5.01 33.30 -50.26
C SER A 19 -6.14 32.38 -50.73
N GLY A 20 -5.86 31.09 -50.78
CA GLY A 20 -6.82 30.01 -51.12
C GLY A 20 -7.16 29.07 -49.95
N GLY A 21 -6.76 29.45 -48.71
CA GLY A 21 -6.87 28.63 -47.51
C GLY A 21 -5.59 27.87 -47.20
N VAL A 22 -5.49 27.37 -45.97
CA VAL A 22 -4.32 26.62 -45.48
C VAL A 22 -4.75 25.27 -44.96
N THR A 23 -3.93 24.26 -45.15
CA THR A 23 -4.08 22.95 -44.51
C THR A 23 -2.87 22.64 -43.64
N PHE A 24 -3.08 21.83 -42.61
CA PHE A 24 -2.06 21.46 -41.64
C PHE A 24 -1.70 19.98 -41.72
N SER A 25 -0.42 19.65 -41.51
CA SER A 25 0.05 18.28 -41.43
C SER A 25 1.16 18.11 -40.41
N LEU A 26 1.31 16.87 -39.89
CA LEU A 26 2.46 16.46 -39.10
C LEU A 26 3.55 15.95 -40.03
N VAL A 27 4.80 16.30 -39.74
CA VAL A 27 5.97 15.73 -40.45
C VAL A 27 6.16 14.27 -40.02
N ASP A 28 5.91 13.97 -38.74
CA ASP A 28 5.92 12.64 -38.15
C ASP A 28 4.76 12.53 -37.14
N ASP A 29 3.93 11.53 -37.30
CA ASP A 29 2.81 11.24 -36.39
C ASP A 29 3.23 10.38 -35.19
N LEU A 30 4.53 10.14 -35.02
CA LEU A 30 5.14 9.31 -33.98
C LEU A 30 4.54 7.89 -33.95
N ASN A 31 4.50 7.23 -35.13
CA ASN A 31 3.92 5.91 -35.36
C ASN A 31 2.42 5.84 -35.00
N GLY A 32 1.68 6.91 -35.30
CA GLY A 32 0.25 7.00 -35.07
C GLY A 32 -0.14 7.41 -33.64
N ALA A 33 0.82 7.84 -32.81
CA ALA A 33 0.52 8.36 -31.46
C ALA A 33 -0.17 9.72 -31.50
N LEU A 34 -0.02 10.46 -32.62
CA LEU A 34 -0.62 11.77 -32.85
C LEU A 34 -1.52 11.75 -34.09
N ALA A 35 -2.57 12.54 -34.04
CA ALA A 35 -3.41 12.86 -35.18
C ALA A 35 -3.56 14.37 -35.31
N ILE A 36 -3.65 14.87 -36.56
CA ILE A 36 -3.95 16.28 -36.83
C ILE A 36 -5.20 16.39 -37.71
N ASN A 37 -6.04 17.35 -37.39
CA ASN A 37 -7.11 17.78 -38.27
C ASN A 37 -6.53 18.78 -39.28
N ALA A 38 -6.50 18.41 -40.55
CA ALA A 38 -5.89 19.21 -41.59
C ALA A 38 -6.57 20.58 -41.83
N GLU A 39 -7.83 20.73 -41.49
CA GLU A 39 -8.58 21.98 -41.69
C GLU A 39 -8.48 22.91 -40.49
N THR A 40 -8.54 22.35 -39.25
CA THR A 40 -8.55 23.14 -38.00
C THR A 40 -7.18 23.30 -37.38
N GLY A 41 -6.18 22.49 -37.78
CA GLY A 41 -4.85 22.48 -37.18
C GLY A 41 -4.80 21.86 -35.78
N GLU A 42 -5.91 21.23 -35.32
CA GLU A 42 -5.96 20.58 -34.01
C GLU A 42 -5.16 19.29 -34.01
N VAL A 43 -4.19 19.19 -33.12
CA VAL A 43 -3.39 17.99 -32.87
C VAL A 43 -3.92 17.30 -31.61
N SER A 44 -4.12 16.00 -31.67
CA SER A 44 -4.59 15.17 -30.56
C SER A 44 -3.75 13.93 -30.36
N LEU A 45 -3.72 13.42 -29.11
CA LEU A 45 -3.21 12.09 -28.79
C LEU A 45 -4.23 11.02 -29.21
N THR A 46 -3.77 9.93 -29.81
CA THR A 46 -4.61 8.81 -30.22
C THR A 46 -4.90 7.83 -29.08
N ALA A 47 -4.07 7.84 -28.03
CA ALA A 47 -4.22 7.07 -26.81
C ALA A 47 -4.08 7.98 -25.57
N SER A 48 -4.48 7.49 -24.39
CA SER A 48 -4.17 8.14 -23.13
C SER A 48 -2.66 8.15 -22.91
N PRO A 49 -2.06 9.30 -22.56
CA PRO A 49 -0.65 9.33 -22.21
C PRO A 49 -0.42 8.63 -20.88
N ASP A 50 0.74 8.02 -20.76
CA ASP A 50 1.30 7.37 -19.59
C ASP A 50 2.70 7.97 -19.38
N PHE A 51 2.92 8.59 -18.21
CA PHE A 51 4.15 9.30 -17.91
C PHE A 51 5.34 8.33 -17.76
N GLU A 52 5.10 7.15 -17.18
CA GLU A 52 6.10 6.12 -16.93
C GLU A 52 6.60 5.50 -18.23
N ASP A 53 5.75 5.43 -19.26
CA ASP A 53 6.14 5.01 -20.62
C ASP A 53 6.78 6.17 -21.39
N LYS A 54 6.15 7.35 -21.39
CA LYS A 54 6.60 8.51 -22.16
C LYS A 54 6.20 9.85 -21.56
N ASN A 55 7.15 10.53 -20.93
CA ASN A 55 6.94 11.80 -20.24
C ASN A 55 6.92 13.04 -21.16
N GLN A 56 7.27 12.89 -22.46
CA GLN A 56 7.31 14.01 -23.41
C GLN A 56 7.07 13.55 -24.85
N TYR A 57 6.31 14.33 -25.60
CA TYR A 57 6.12 14.19 -27.04
C TYR A 57 6.74 15.42 -27.75
N SER A 58 7.54 15.20 -28.80
CA SER A 58 8.05 16.24 -29.69
C SER A 58 7.62 15.93 -31.10
N PHE A 59 6.95 16.88 -31.75
CA PHE A 59 6.43 16.71 -33.10
C PHE A 59 6.59 18.00 -33.88
N THR A 60 6.42 17.92 -35.21
CA THR A 60 6.61 19.05 -36.11
C THR A 60 5.38 19.23 -37.00
N VAL A 61 4.87 20.46 -37.03
CA VAL A 61 3.70 20.86 -37.83
C VAL A 61 4.16 21.70 -39.01
N VAL A 62 3.51 21.50 -40.14
CA VAL A 62 3.69 22.28 -41.37
C VAL A 62 2.32 22.76 -41.87
N ALA A 63 2.23 24.00 -42.28
CA ALA A 63 1.08 24.56 -42.97
C ALA A 63 1.37 24.63 -44.49
N THR A 64 0.38 24.28 -45.30
CA THR A 64 0.49 24.29 -46.78
C THR A 64 -0.70 25.06 -47.38
N ASP A 65 -0.41 26.01 -48.26
CA ASP A 65 -1.46 26.78 -48.94
C ASP A 65 -2.12 25.97 -50.08
N ALA A 66 -3.13 26.53 -50.71
CA ALA A 66 -3.83 25.90 -51.82
C ALA A 66 -2.99 25.80 -53.11
N ALA A 67 -1.91 26.55 -53.24
CA ALA A 67 -0.97 26.48 -54.32
C ALA A 67 0.16 25.44 -54.14
N GLY A 68 0.22 24.86 -52.93
CA GLY A 68 1.20 23.84 -52.53
C GLY A 68 2.48 24.39 -51.91
N ASN A 69 2.52 25.69 -51.54
CA ASN A 69 3.69 26.24 -50.84
C ASN A 69 3.57 25.90 -49.35
N SER A 70 4.63 25.36 -48.77
CA SER A 70 4.69 24.95 -47.39
C SER A 70 5.45 25.96 -46.51
N SER A 71 5.00 26.14 -45.27
CA SER A 71 5.72 26.93 -44.28
C SER A 71 7.03 26.25 -43.85
N GLU A 72 7.90 27.01 -43.20
CA GLU A 72 8.95 26.40 -42.38
C GLU A 72 8.34 25.47 -41.32
N PRO A 73 8.99 24.31 -41.04
CA PRO A 73 8.52 23.39 -40.04
C PRO A 73 8.53 24.00 -38.62
N GLN A 74 7.43 23.89 -37.90
CA GLN A 74 7.27 24.33 -36.49
C GLN A 74 7.37 23.16 -35.54
N SER A 75 8.44 23.12 -34.76
CA SER A 75 8.60 22.12 -33.70
C SER A 75 7.77 22.47 -32.48
N VAL A 76 7.07 21.50 -31.93
CA VAL A 76 6.21 21.57 -30.75
C VAL A 76 6.60 20.50 -29.76
N THR A 77 6.63 20.84 -28.47
CA THR A 77 6.88 19.92 -27.37
C THR A 77 5.68 19.91 -26.44
N LEU A 78 5.18 18.73 -26.12
CA LEU A 78 4.19 18.46 -25.09
C LEU A 78 4.87 17.70 -23.95
N ASN A 79 4.81 18.23 -22.75
CA ASN A 79 5.18 17.48 -21.54
C ASN A 79 3.95 16.82 -20.96
N ILE A 80 4.11 15.64 -20.40
CA ILE A 80 3.09 14.93 -19.64
C ILE A 80 3.39 15.18 -18.16
N ASP A 81 2.39 15.57 -17.41
CA ASP A 81 2.49 15.71 -15.96
C ASP A 81 2.34 14.34 -15.30
N ASN A 82 3.25 14.01 -14.40
CA ASN A 82 3.18 12.79 -13.61
C ASN A 82 2.04 12.86 -12.59
N LEU A 83 1.22 11.83 -12.55
CA LEU A 83 0.20 11.59 -11.53
C LEU A 83 0.57 10.29 -10.82
N ASP A 84 0.45 10.29 -9.51
CA ASP A 84 0.66 9.08 -8.71
C ASP A 84 -0.47 8.08 -8.96
N ASP A 85 -0.19 7.05 -9.77
CA ASP A 85 -1.11 5.96 -10.07
C ASP A 85 -0.56 4.57 -9.67
N THR A 86 0.55 4.58 -8.95
CA THR A 86 1.23 3.38 -8.45
C THR A 86 0.92 3.17 -6.97
N LYS A 87 0.39 1.98 -6.64
CA LYS A 87 0.04 1.64 -5.26
C LYS A 87 1.28 1.38 -4.40
N PRO A 88 1.24 1.74 -3.10
CA PRO A 88 2.30 1.40 -2.16
C PRO A 88 2.43 -0.12 -1.98
N VAL A 89 3.63 -0.56 -1.62
CA VAL A 89 3.94 -1.97 -1.36
C VAL A 89 4.26 -2.15 0.12
N ILE A 90 3.50 -2.99 0.84
CA ILE A 90 3.80 -3.33 2.23
C ILE A 90 5.10 -4.13 2.28
N THR A 91 6.04 -3.69 3.12
CA THR A 91 7.38 -4.27 3.27
C THR A 91 7.58 -5.01 4.59
N SER A 92 6.67 -4.84 5.55
CA SER A 92 6.66 -5.61 6.80
C SER A 92 6.20 -7.05 6.55
N GLY A 93 6.68 -8.01 7.36
CA GLY A 93 6.36 -9.44 7.21
C GLY A 93 4.92 -9.79 7.61
N ASP A 94 4.56 -11.04 7.44
CA ASP A 94 3.23 -11.61 7.70
C ASP A 94 3.04 -12.14 9.14
N THR A 95 4.05 -12.01 9.98
CA THR A 95 4.06 -12.57 11.33
C THR A 95 4.52 -11.53 12.35
N ALA A 96 3.65 -11.26 13.33
CA ALA A 96 3.98 -10.44 14.50
C ALA A 96 4.81 -11.23 15.51
N VAL A 97 5.59 -10.53 16.32
CA VAL A 97 6.35 -11.18 17.41
C VAL A 97 5.36 -11.71 18.45
N ALA A 98 5.46 -13.02 18.77
CA ALA A 98 4.61 -13.63 19.76
C ALA A 98 4.75 -12.95 21.13
N ILE A 99 3.62 -12.76 21.81
CA ILE A 99 3.57 -12.19 23.16
C ILE A 99 3.07 -13.23 24.16
N ASN A 100 3.44 -13.06 25.43
CA ASN A 100 2.93 -13.91 26.49
C ASN A 100 1.49 -13.48 26.84
N GLU A 101 0.66 -14.43 27.22
CA GLU A 101 -0.61 -14.10 27.86
C GLU A 101 -0.41 -13.36 29.18
N ASN A 102 -1.47 -12.73 29.69
CA ASN A 102 -1.49 -11.98 30.96
C ASN A 102 -0.52 -10.77 31.02
N THR A 103 0.02 -10.34 29.88
CA THR A 103 0.95 -9.19 29.84
C THR A 103 0.27 -7.83 29.85
N GLY A 104 -1.07 -7.77 29.93
CA GLY A 104 -1.86 -6.55 29.97
C GLY A 104 -2.43 -6.17 28.59
N ALA A 105 -3.36 -5.22 28.60
CA ALA A 105 -3.95 -4.62 27.41
C ALA A 105 -3.05 -3.51 26.82
N ASP A 106 -3.43 -2.99 25.66
CA ASP A 106 -2.83 -1.84 24.97
C ASP A 106 -1.35 -2.03 24.61
N GLN A 107 -0.98 -3.24 24.18
CA GLN A 107 0.38 -3.53 23.72
C GLN A 107 0.52 -3.36 22.21
N VAL A 108 1.58 -2.67 21.78
CA VAL A 108 1.99 -2.66 20.38
C VAL A 108 2.51 -4.06 20.02
N ILE A 109 1.81 -4.72 19.12
CA ILE A 109 2.08 -6.10 18.71
C ILE A 109 2.75 -6.23 17.34
N TYR A 110 2.60 -5.20 16.51
CA TYR A 110 3.13 -5.21 15.14
C TYR A 110 3.34 -3.79 14.65
N LYS A 111 4.22 -3.61 13.67
CA LYS A 111 4.41 -2.35 12.97
C LYS A 111 4.38 -2.58 11.49
N VAL A 112 3.41 -1.98 10.81
CA VAL A 112 3.33 -1.97 9.35
C VAL A 112 4.37 -1.00 8.80
N THR A 113 5.04 -1.40 7.73
CA THR A 113 5.88 -0.54 6.90
C THR A 113 5.53 -0.74 5.44
N ALA A 114 5.60 0.33 4.65
CA ALA A 114 5.37 0.27 3.21
C ALA A 114 6.38 1.12 2.46
N ASP A 115 6.64 0.78 1.21
CA ASP A 115 7.40 1.54 0.25
C ASP A 115 6.45 2.06 -0.83
N ASP A 116 6.55 3.37 -1.09
CA ASP A 116 5.76 4.12 -2.06
C ASP A 116 6.70 4.96 -2.94
N SER A 117 7.87 4.45 -3.22
CA SER A 117 8.92 5.19 -3.97
C SER A 117 8.94 4.88 -5.47
N ALA A 118 8.04 4.03 -5.94
CA ALA A 118 8.00 3.61 -7.33
C ALA A 118 7.50 4.72 -8.27
N ASP A 119 6.80 5.69 -7.75
CA ASP A 119 6.29 6.86 -8.46
C ASP A 119 6.41 8.14 -7.62
N VAL A 120 5.43 9.03 -7.62
CA VAL A 120 5.44 10.29 -6.86
C VAL A 120 4.97 10.03 -5.43
N SER A 121 5.90 9.63 -4.55
CA SER A 121 5.55 9.40 -3.14
C SER A 121 5.28 10.68 -2.38
N ARG A 122 4.11 10.76 -1.75
CA ARG A 122 3.69 11.83 -0.83
C ARG A 122 3.41 11.32 0.58
N GLY A 123 3.84 10.10 0.86
CA GLY A 123 3.64 9.38 2.11
C GLY A 123 2.39 8.54 2.14
N VAL A 124 2.41 7.56 3.02
CA VAL A 124 1.36 6.54 3.17
C VAL A 124 0.65 6.64 4.51
N SER A 125 -0.58 6.17 4.56
CA SER A 125 -1.36 5.92 5.77
C SER A 125 -1.72 4.45 5.86
N PHE A 126 -1.90 3.94 7.08
CA PHE A 126 -2.15 2.53 7.34
C PHE A 126 -3.55 2.31 7.92
N SER A 127 -4.18 1.19 7.55
CA SER A 127 -5.46 0.81 8.12
C SER A 127 -5.61 -0.71 8.26
N LEU A 128 -6.54 -1.12 9.14
CA LEU A 128 -6.98 -2.50 9.27
C LEU A 128 -8.19 -2.72 8.35
N VAL A 129 -8.26 -3.87 7.70
CA VAL A 129 -9.46 -4.30 6.97
C VAL A 129 -10.56 -4.72 7.95
N ASP A 130 -10.17 -5.35 9.08
CA ASP A 130 -11.04 -5.73 10.18
C ASP A 130 -10.30 -5.49 11.51
N ASP A 131 -10.94 -4.79 12.45
CA ASP A 131 -10.42 -4.50 13.80
C ASP A 131 -10.69 -5.61 14.83
N LEU A 132 -11.21 -6.75 14.37
CA LEU A 132 -11.63 -7.88 15.22
C LEU A 132 -12.60 -7.44 16.34
N GLN A 133 -13.61 -6.65 16.00
CA GLN A 133 -14.61 -6.08 16.92
C GLN A 133 -13.97 -5.17 17.99
N GLY A 134 -12.94 -4.43 17.62
CA GLY A 134 -12.20 -3.52 18.49
C GLY A 134 -11.12 -4.19 19.35
N ALA A 135 -10.82 -5.48 19.11
CA ALA A 135 -9.74 -6.17 19.81
C ALA A 135 -8.36 -5.64 19.42
N ILE A 136 -8.22 -5.11 18.22
CA ILE A 136 -7.00 -4.46 17.74
C ILE A 136 -7.30 -3.06 17.18
N SER A 137 -6.30 -2.20 17.19
CA SER A 137 -6.32 -0.89 16.57
C SER A 137 -5.01 -0.61 15.86
N ILE A 138 -5.01 0.33 14.93
CA ILE A 138 -3.81 0.79 14.24
C ILE A 138 -3.72 2.30 14.30
N ASP A 139 -2.52 2.82 14.51
CA ASP A 139 -2.20 4.22 14.30
C ASP A 139 -1.90 4.43 12.81
N SER A 140 -2.70 5.26 12.15
CA SER A 140 -2.65 5.44 10.69
C SER A 140 -1.35 6.07 10.20
N ASP A 141 -0.67 6.84 11.01
CA ASP A 141 0.54 7.55 10.61
C ASP A 141 1.79 6.74 10.89
N SER A 142 1.87 6.10 12.06
CA SER A 142 3.04 5.31 12.49
C SER A 142 3.01 3.86 12.00
N GLY A 143 1.83 3.32 11.67
CA GLY A 143 1.61 1.91 11.34
C GLY A 143 1.70 0.97 12.54
N GLU A 144 1.67 1.48 13.77
CA GLU A 144 1.69 0.66 14.98
C GLU A 144 0.33 0.02 15.23
N VAL A 145 0.30 -1.31 15.29
CA VAL A 145 -0.89 -2.11 15.61
C VAL A 145 -0.85 -2.48 17.08
N THR A 146 -1.94 -2.20 17.78
CA THR A 146 -2.10 -2.40 19.22
C THR A 146 -3.16 -3.46 19.51
N LEU A 147 -2.85 -4.41 20.39
CA LEU A 147 -3.83 -5.33 20.98
C LEU A 147 -4.48 -4.63 22.17
N ASN A 148 -5.76 -4.28 22.05
CA ASN A 148 -6.51 -3.51 23.06
C ASN A 148 -7.00 -4.37 24.22
N ALA A 149 -7.04 -5.69 24.05
CA ALA A 149 -7.46 -6.65 25.07
C ALA A 149 -6.26 -7.28 25.78
N GLN A 150 -6.47 -7.75 27.02
CA GLN A 150 -5.50 -8.60 27.69
C GLN A 150 -5.47 -9.96 26.99
N PRO A 151 -4.30 -10.41 26.49
CA PRO A 151 -4.18 -11.71 25.85
C PRO A 151 -4.38 -12.84 26.88
N ASN A 152 -5.10 -13.87 26.47
CA ASN A 152 -5.35 -15.08 27.25
C ASN A 152 -5.35 -16.26 26.31
N PHE A 153 -4.40 -17.18 26.48
CA PHE A 153 -4.15 -18.28 25.56
C PHE A 153 -5.29 -19.28 25.51
N GLU A 154 -5.92 -19.58 26.68
CA GLU A 154 -7.04 -20.53 26.80
C GLU A 154 -8.28 -20.03 26.07
N ASN A 155 -8.43 -18.70 25.96
CA ASN A 155 -9.53 -18.08 25.23
C ASN A 155 -9.20 -17.93 23.75
N GLN A 156 -8.01 -17.40 23.43
CA GLN A 156 -7.57 -17.16 22.05
C GLN A 156 -6.05 -17.23 21.93
N SER A 157 -5.55 -18.33 21.38
CA SER A 157 -4.12 -18.59 21.22
C SER A 157 -3.47 -17.85 20.03
N GLN A 158 -4.30 -17.28 19.14
CA GLN A 158 -3.81 -16.62 17.92
C GLN A 158 -4.80 -15.54 17.47
N TYR A 159 -4.26 -14.41 17.02
CA TYR A 159 -4.99 -13.37 16.30
C TYR A 159 -4.52 -13.32 14.84
N SER A 160 -5.46 -13.18 13.90
CA SER A 160 -5.17 -12.96 12.50
C SER A 160 -5.90 -11.70 12.05
N PHE A 161 -5.18 -10.76 11.46
CA PHE A 161 -5.73 -9.51 10.96
C PHE A 161 -5.10 -9.15 9.63
N VAL A 162 -5.69 -8.22 8.91
CA VAL A 162 -5.25 -7.78 7.59
C VAL A 162 -4.98 -6.29 7.62
N VAL A 163 -3.82 -5.89 7.12
CA VAL A 163 -3.42 -4.49 7.01
C VAL A 163 -3.31 -4.07 5.54
N VAL A 164 -3.57 -2.79 5.28
CA VAL A 164 -3.36 -2.14 3.98
C VAL A 164 -2.67 -0.80 4.20
N ALA A 165 -1.93 -0.37 3.19
CA ALA A 165 -1.36 0.96 3.08
C ALA A 165 -2.08 1.73 1.97
N THR A 166 -2.34 3.02 2.18
CA THR A 166 -2.96 3.90 1.20
C THR A 166 -2.11 5.15 1.07
N ASP A 167 -1.74 5.53 -0.16
CA ASP A 167 -1.04 6.77 -0.42
C ASP A 167 -1.99 7.99 -0.35
N ARG A 168 -1.46 9.20 -0.60
CA ARG A 168 -2.27 10.43 -0.58
C ARG A 168 -3.17 10.62 -1.80
N ASP A 169 -2.86 9.96 -2.90
CA ASP A 169 -3.65 10.04 -4.14
C ASP A 169 -4.75 8.97 -4.17
N GLY A 170 -4.76 8.05 -3.18
CA GLY A 170 -5.82 7.09 -2.92
C GLY A 170 -5.53 5.70 -3.48
N ASN A 171 -4.30 5.41 -3.94
CA ASN A 171 -3.92 4.07 -4.36
C ASN A 171 -3.71 3.19 -3.13
N VAL A 172 -4.30 2.00 -3.15
CA VAL A 172 -4.29 1.07 -2.01
C VAL A 172 -3.41 -0.12 -2.32
N SER A 173 -2.54 -0.49 -1.38
CA SER A 173 -1.70 -1.68 -1.48
C SER A 173 -2.51 -2.96 -1.62
N ASP A 174 -1.84 -4.06 -1.97
CA ASP A 174 -2.40 -5.39 -1.74
C ASP A 174 -2.59 -5.62 -0.24
N GLU A 175 -3.60 -6.43 0.10
CA GLU A 175 -3.87 -6.83 1.48
C GLU A 175 -2.71 -7.70 2.02
N GLN A 176 -2.24 -7.35 3.23
CA GLN A 176 -1.23 -8.13 3.94
C GLN A 176 -1.84 -8.80 5.16
N PRO A 177 -2.10 -10.12 5.11
CA PRO A 177 -2.47 -10.90 6.29
C PRO A 177 -1.32 -10.96 7.29
N VAL A 178 -1.63 -10.77 8.57
CA VAL A 178 -0.67 -10.84 9.67
C VAL A 178 -1.18 -11.77 10.76
N THR A 179 -0.29 -12.58 11.33
CA THR A 179 -0.60 -13.51 12.41
C THR A 179 0.19 -13.14 13.66
N LEU A 180 -0.50 -13.04 14.80
CA LEU A 180 0.07 -12.93 16.14
C LEU A 180 -0.21 -14.20 16.93
N ASN A 181 0.81 -14.84 17.48
CA ASN A 181 0.66 -15.98 18.39
C ASN A 181 0.76 -15.51 19.83
N ILE A 182 -0.04 -16.11 20.72
CA ILE A 182 0.01 -15.93 22.17
C ILE A 182 0.76 -17.13 22.76
N ASN A 183 1.75 -16.88 23.59
CA ASN A 183 2.45 -17.90 24.32
C ASN A 183 1.67 -18.25 25.60
N ASN A 184 1.46 -19.55 25.82
CA ASN A 184 0.86 -20.07 27.04
C ASN A 184 1.84 -19.98 28.21
N LEU A 185 1.35 -19.55 29.36
CA LEU A 185 2.02 -19.58 30.65
C LEU A 185 1.29 -20.56 31.57
N ASP A 186 2.03 -21.25 32.44
CA ASP A 186 1.43 -22.12 33.43
C ASP A 186 0.87 -21.28 34.60
N GLU A 187 -0.45 -21.20 34.70
CA GLU A 187 -1.19 -20.46 35.73
C GLU A 187 -1.82 -21.38 36.77
N GLN A 188 -1.66 -22.69 36.55
CA GLN A 188 -2.22 -23.68 37.46
C GLN A 188 -1.32 -23.89 38.65
N ALA A 189 -1.82 -23.55 39.85
CA ALA A 189 -1.10 -23.90 41.04
C ALA A 189 -1.12 -25.42 41.26
N ALA A 190 0.02 -25.95 41.66
CA ALA A 190 0.10 -27.34 42.04
C ALA A 190 -0.88 -27.67 43.18
N THR A 191 -1.56 -28.78 43.03
CA THR A 191 -2.50 -29.28 44.06
C THR A 191 -1.87 -30.37 44.86
N ILE A 192 -1.84 -30.25 46.19
CA ILE A 192 -1.40 -31.34 47.08
C ILE A 192 -2.44 -32.47 47.02
N THR A 193 -1.98 -33.67 46.67
CA THR A 193 -2.82 -34.85 46.51
C THR A 193 -2.62 -35.89 47.61
N SER A 194 -1.64 -35.68 48.49
CA SER A 194 -1.47 -36.53 49.66
C SER A 194 -2.52 -36.27 50.73
N ASP A 195 -2.83 -37.29 51.52
CA ASP A 195 -3.78 -37.20 52.64
C ASP A 195 -3.40 -36.08 53.63
N ASP A 196 -4.37 -35.57 54.34
CA ASP A 196 -4.20 -34.50 55.34
C ASP A 196 -3.72 -35.02 56.71
N THR A 197 -3.57 -36.35 56.84
CA THR A 197 -3.22 -37.02 58.10
C THR A 197 -2.00 -37.90 57.91
N ALA A 198 -0.96 -37.63 58.69
CA ALA A 198 0.23 -38.50 58.73
C ALA A 198 -0.04 -39.77 59.58
N ALA A 199 0.68 -40.85 59.27
CA ALA A 199 0.62 -42.06 60.10
C ALA A 199 1.06 -41.82 61.55
N ALA A 200 0.39 -42.37 62.50
CA ALA A 200 0.79 -42.32 63.89
C ALA A 200 2.13 -43.07 64.08
N ILE A 201 2.98 -42.54 64.93
CA ILE A 201 4.22 -43.15 65.36
C ILE A 201 4.24 -43.41 66.82
N ASP A 202 4.92 -44.43 67.27
CA ASP A 202 5.03 -44.76 68.69
C ASP A 202 6.01 -43.79 69.39
N GLU A 203 5.74 -43.48 70.66
CA GLU A 203 6.66 -42.72 71.47
C GLU A 203 8.02 -43.47 71.61
N ASN A 204 9.10 -42.75 71.73
CA ASN A 204 10.47 -43.27 71.80
C ASN A 204 10.95 -44.03 70.54
N SER A 205 10.31 -43.86 69.40
CA SER A 205 10.60 -44.57 68.15
C SER A 205 11.90 -44.04 67.43
N GLY A 206 12.58 -43.10 68.04
CA GLY A 206 13.86 -42.55 67.52
C GLY A 206 13.69 -41.30 66.61
N ALA A 207 14.83 -40.58 66.43
CA ALA A 207 14.86 -39.41 65.59
C ALA A 207 15.07 -39.76 64.10
N GLY A 208 14.61 -38.87 63.18
CA GLY A 208 14.88 -39.01 61.72
C GLY A 208 13.89 -39.90 60.95
N GLN A 209 12.76 -40.23 61.55
CA GLN A 209 11.70 -40.97 60.80
C GLN A 209 10.98 -40.08 59.83
N VAL A 210 10.73 -40.59 58.63
CA VAL A 210 9.83 -39.94 57.68
C VAL A 210 8.39 -40.14 58.18
N VAL A 211 7.75 -39.08 58.64
CA VAL A 211 6.36 -39.10 59.18
C VAL A 211 5.29 -38.83 58.13
N TYR A 212 5.71 -38.22 57.04
CA TYR A 212 4.78 -37.86 55.96
C TYR A 212 5.55 -37.61 54.64
N THR A 213 4.97 -37.94 53.51
CA THR A 213 5.48 -37.59 52.19
C THR A 213 4.38 -36.81 51.48
N ALA A 214 4.63 -35.55 51.19
CA ALA A 214 3.73 -34.73 50.37
C ALA A 214 3.86 -35.13 48.91
N THR A 215 2.74 -35.27 48.23
CA THR A 215 2.66 -35.44 46.77
C THR A 215 1.79 -34.35 46.20
N ALA A 216 2.11 -33.86 45.01
CA ALA A 216 1.38 -32.86 44.26
C ALA A 216 1.28 -33.21 42.78
N VAL A 217 0.28 -32.68 42.13
CA VAL A 217 0.07 -32.67 40.67
C VAL A 217 -0.07 -31.28 40.19
#